data_dc9c0d34416c3e49fbde884c99778249
#
_entry.id   dc9c0d34416c3e49fbde884c99778249
#
_cell.length_a   1.000
_cell.length_b   1.000
_cell.length_c   1.000
_cell.angle_alpha   90.00
_cell.angle_beta   90.00
_cell.angle_gamma   90.00
#
_symmetry.space_group_name_H-M   'P 1'
#
loop_
_entity.id
_entity.type
_entity.pdbx_description
1 polymer ?
#
loop_
_entity_poly.entity_id
_entity_poly.type
_entity_poly.pdbx_seq_one_letter_code
_entity_poly.pdbx_strand_id
1 'polypeptide(L)'
;MTTAQAPAQPLARAATAVRPLVITGHGVVSAAGLGLGPLGELLAAGGPGHTGPQGDDAADYPPRAVRTVPDFKAADHLGRKGTRHLDRLTGLGLVACKQALDGLGASGAAVTDADSRRTGVVMATSTGSIQSLSELARDTLVQDAPYMVNPSRFPNTVMNCCAGQIAIRNGLRGLNATVAGGRLSGLFAFRHARVALSQGRAERLLVGGTEELSAPAAWAWHRTGVLREQAAVGEGSAVFMVEDAERAAGRGHTALAELLACEVGFYGATAERHSLATGLAECVERALVRSRVAVEEITTVALGATHHVGLDRVEELAVESALGGLPGAVRIAEALGETYSAAGAFQVAAVLAQWHRDPAPSGSVRTALITSVGQDGNAGALVLRDVAGH
;
A
#
# COMPACT_ATOMS: atom_id res chain seq x y z
N MET A 1 -22.46 -37.82 42.37
CA MET A 1 -21.01 -37.53 42.40
C MET A 1 -20.74 -36.52 41.32
N THR A 2 -20.65 -35.24 41.71
CA THR A 2 -20.47 -34.13 40.78
C THR A 2 -18.98 -33.82 40.75
N THR A 3 -18.32 -34.09 39.65
CA THR A 3 -16.89 -33.77 39.45
C THR A 3 -16.76 -32.27 39.23
N ALA A 4 -16.17 -31.57 40.17
CA ALA A 4 -15.80 -30.18 40.04
C ALA A 4 -14.66 -30.02 39.02
N GLN A 5 -14.92 -29.28 37.97
CA GLN A 5 -13.94 -28.90 36.94
C GLN A 5 -13.04 -27.82 37.52
N ALA A 6 -11.73 -28.05 37.56
CA ALA A 6 -10.76 -27.05 38.03
C ALA A 6 -10.75 -25.83 37.09
N PRO A 7 -10.59 -24.61 37.61
CA PRO A 7 -10.56 -23.40 36.81
C PRO A 7 -9.30 -23.41 35.91
N ALA A 8 -9.53 -23.16 34.62
CA ALA A 8 -8.46 -23.02 33.64
C ALA A 8 -7.55 -21.84 34.04
N GLN A 9 -6.27 -22.12 34.23
CA GLN A 9 -5.27 -21.07 34.45
C GLN A 9 -5.16 -20.20 33.21
N PRO A 10 -5.17 -18.86 33.33
CA PRO A 10 -4.91 -17.99 32.20
C PRO A 10 -3.48 -18.21 31.72
N LEU A 11 -3.31 -18.61 30.46
CA LEU A 11 -2.03 -18.64 29.76
C LEU A 11 -1.44 -17.22 29.82
N ALA A 12 -0.52 -16.98 30.72
CA ALA A 12 0.33 -15.81 30.72
C ALA A 12 1.16 -15.84 29.43
N ARG A 13 0.66 -15.20 28.37
CA ARG A 13 1.47 -14.89 27.20
C ARG A 13 2.57 -13.96 27.69
N ALA A 14 3.79 -14.46 27.81
CA ALA A 14 4.96 -13.63 27.89
C ALA A 14 4.85 -12.61 26.76
N ALA A 15 4.79 -11.33 27.08
CA ALA A 15 4.86 -10.26 26.10
C ALA A 15 6.24 -10.37 25.45
N THR A 16 6.33 -11.09 24.33
CA THR A 16 7.52 -11.08 23.48
C THR A 16 7.75 -9.63 23.12
N ALA A 17 8.89 -9.09 23.52
CA ALA A 17 9.29 -7.74 23.17
C ALA A 17 9.07 -7.57 21.66
N VAL A 18 8.28 -6.58 21.27
CA VAL A 18 7.99 -6.31 19.86
C VAL A 18 9.32 -5.93 19.23
N ARG A 19 9.85 -6.82 18.40
CA ARG A 19 11.09 -6.54 17.67
C ARG A 19 10.88 -5.35 16.76
N PRO A 20 11.82 -4.39 16.74
CA PRO A 20 11.73 -3.25 15.82
C PRO A 20 11.70 -3.77 14.38
N LEU A 21 10.78 -3.26 13.59
CA LEU A 21 10.70 -3.54 12.15
C LEU A 21 11.17 -2.33 11.37
N VAL A 22 11.92 -2.59 10.31
CA VAL A 22 12.48 -1.56 9.44
C VAL A 22 12.08 -1.79 7.98
N ILE A 23 12.00 -0.70 7.25
CA ILE A 23 11.93 -0.69 5.79
C ILE A 23 13.36 -0.58 5.29
N THR A 24 13.81 -1.53 4.45
CA THR A 24 15.19 -1.58 3.94
C THR A 24 15.27 -1.45 2.42
N GLY A 25 14.17 -1.65 1.72
CA GLY A 25 14.08 -1.48 0.28
C GLY A 25 12.75 -0.88 -0.13
N HIS A 26 12.72 -0.20 -1.25
CA HIS A 26 11.53 0.40 -1.80
C HIS A 26 11.46 0.29 -3.31
N GLY A 27 10.26 0.26 -3.86
CA GLY A 27 9.99 0.43 -5.28
C GLY A 27 8.69 1.18 -5.45
N VAL A 28 8.70 2.18 -6.30
CA VAL A 28 7.57 3.06 -6.57
C VAL A 28 7.39 3.23 -8.07
N VAL A 29 6.18 2.98 -8.53
CA VAL A 29 5.77 3.16 -9.93
C VAL A 29 4.47 3.95 -9.90
N SER A 30 4.50 5.20 -10.33
CA SER A 30 3.40 6.15 -10.15
C SER A 30 3.26 7.14 -11.31
N ALA A 31 2.27 7.98 -11.26
CA ALA A 31 2.09 9.10 -12.20
C ALA A 31 3.23 10.15 -12.14
N ALA A 32 4.10 10.07 -11.14
CA ALA A 32 5.34 10.86 -11.08
C ALA A 32 6.50 10.21 -11.86
N GLY A 33 6.34 8.94 -12.27
CA GLY A 33 7.41 8.12 -12.79
C GLY A 33 7.85 7.02 -11.81
N LEU A 34 9.12 6.62 -11.86
CA LEU A 34 9.67 5.51 -11.10
C LEU A 34 10.60 5.99 -9.99
N GLY A 35 10.41 5.47 -8.77
CA GLY A 35 11.25 5.72 -7.60
C GLY A 35 10.75 6.86 -6.70
N LEU A 36 11.45 7.06 -5.58
CA LEU A 36 11.12 8.11 -4.59
C LEU A 36 11.47 9.52 -5.06
N GLY A 37 12.55 9.68 -5.83
CA GLY A 37 13.00 11.00 -6.31
C GLY A 37 11.91 11.73 -7.09
N PRO A 38 11.43 11.20 -8.24
CA PRO A 38 10.36 11.83 -9.01
C PRO A 38 9.07 12.05 -8.20
N LEU A 39 8.73 11.12 -7.29
CA LEU A 39 7.58 11.30 -6.41
C LEU A 39 7.78 12.50 -5.46
N GLY A 40 8.95 12.62 -4.84
CA GLY A 40 9.29 13.73 -3.96
C GLY A 40 9.29 15.09 -4.67
N GLU A 41 9.83 15.14 -5.88
CA GLU A 41 9.81 16.35 -6.72
C GLU A 41 8.39 16.77 -7.09
N LEU A 42 7.55 15.82 -7.51
CA LEU A 42 6.14 16.08 -7.86
C LEU A 42 5.36 16.60 -6.65
N LEU A 43 5.49 15.97 -5.50
CA LEU A 43 4.80 16.37 -4.26
C LEU A 43 5.26 17.76 -3.80
N ALA A 44 6.54 18.07 -3.94
CA ALA A 44 7.08 19.41 -3.60
C ALA A 44 6.61 20.51 -4.55
N ALA A 45 6.46 20.19 -5.83
CA ALA A 45 5.94 21.13 -6.82
C ALA A 45 4.44 21.41 -6.62
N GLY A 46 3.71 20.54 -5.90
CA GLY A 46 2.27 20.70 -5.64
C GLY A 46 1.39 20.58 -6.88
N GLY A 47 1.91 19.97 -7.94
CA GLY A 47 1.20 19.80 -9.21
C GLY A 47 0.63 18.38 -9.40
N PRO A 48 -0.22 18.21 -10.41
CA PRO A 48 -0.70 16.90 -10.80
C PRO A 48 0.40 16.08 -11.51
N GLY A 49 0.41 14.77 -11.28
CA GLY A 49 1.23 13.82 -12.01
C GLY A 49 0.76 13.64 -13.46
N HIS A 50 1.43 12.75 -14.17
CA HIS A 50 1.17 12.47 -15.58
C HIS A 50 -0.32 12.20 -15.85
N THR A 51 -0.87 12.87 -16.84
CA THR A 51 -2.27 12.72 -17.23
C THR A 51 -2.41 11.54 -18.20
N GLY A 52 -3.44 10.74 -17.98
CA GLY A 52 -3.72 9.50 -18.71
C GLY A 52 -4.09 9.66 -20.17
N PRO A 53 -4.76 8.67 -20.76
CA PRO A 53 -4.90 8.56 -22.20
C PRO A 53 -5.48 9.83 -22.82
N GLN A 54 -4.93 10.19 -23.98
CA GLN A 54 -5.32 11.36 -24.75
C GLN A 54 -5.81 10.91 -26.13
N GLY A 55 -6.53 11.79 -26.84
CA GLY A 55 -7.07 11.47 -28.16
C GLY A 55 -8.16 10.41 -28.12
N ASP A 56 -8.18 9.52 -29.12
CA ASP A 56 -9.22 8.49 -29.28
C ASP A 56 -9.28 7.51 -28.10
N ASP A 57 -8.15 7.20 -27.48
CA ASP A 57 -8.10 6.33 -26.30
C ASP A 57 -8.81 6.93 -25.07
N ALA A 58 -8.95 8.25 -25.02
CA ALA A 58 -9.68 8.94 -23.95
C ALA A 58 -11.20 8.77 -24.07
N ALA A 59 -11.73 8.43 -25.25
CA ALA A 59 -13.16 8.29 -25.50
C ALA A 59 -13.82 7.19 -24.64
N ASP A 60 -13.06 6.17 -24.26
CA ASP A 60 -13.55 5.08 -23.43
C ASP A 60 -13.64 5.45 -21.93
N TYR A 61 -13.03 6.56 -21.51
CA TYR A 61 -12.98 7.00 -20.14
C TYR A 61 -14.13 7.98 -19.78
N PRO A 62 -14.55 8.02 -18.51
CA PRO A 62 -15.51 9.02 -18.06
C PRO A 62 -14.92 10.44 -18.14
N PRO A 63 -15.76 11.50 -18.10
CA PRO A 63 -15.30 12.89 -18.05
C PRO A 63 -14.70 13.24 -16.68
N ARG A 64 -13.63 12.52 -16.31
CA ARG A 64 -12.91 12.66 -15.04
C ARG A 64 -11.42 12.63 -15.32
N ALA A 65 -10.67 13.48 -14.63
CA ALA A 65 -9.23 13.45 -14.70
C ALA A 65 -8.67 12.08 -14.25
N VAL A 66 -7.65 11.61 -14.94
CA VAL A 66 -6.95 10.36 -14.62
C VAL A 66 -5.45 10.61 -14.53
N ARG A 67 -4.76 9.81 -13.73
CA ARG A 67 -3.31 9.84 -13.52
C ARG A 67 -2.74 8.48 -13.83
N THR A 68 -1.86 8.40 -14.83
CA THR A 68 -1.24 7.15 -15.28
C THR A 68 0.26 7.18 -15.11
N VAL A 69 0.87 6.01 -15.01
CA VAL A 69 2.32 5.88 -15.11
C VAL A 69 2.75 6.19 -16.54
N PRO A 70 3.65 7.19 -16.75
CA PRO A 70 4.05 7.59 -18.10
C PRO A 70 4.73 6.45 -18.85
N ASP A 71 4.33 6.23 -20.09
CA ASP A 71 4.93 5.29 -21.07
C ASP A 71 5.21 3.87 -20.53
N PHE A 72 4.44 3.43 -19.54
CA PHE A 72 4.70 2.20 -18.83
C PHE A 72 4.48 0.94 -19.67
N LYS A 73 5.55 0.19 -19.86
CA LYS A 73 5.55 -1.17 -20.43
C LYS A 73 6.38 -2.09 -19.53
N ALA A 74 5.75 -3.07 -18.91
CA ALA A 74 6.43 -4.00 -18.01
C ALA A 74 7.65 -4.68 -18.66
N ALA A 75 7.60 -4.94 -19.99
CA ALA A 75 8.69 -5.57 -20.71
C ALA A 75 9.99 -4.73 -20.77
N ASP A 76 9.89 -3.41 -20.69
CA ASP A 76 11.06 -2.52 -20.73
C ASP A 76 11.87 -2.63 -19.41
N HIS A 77 11.21 -2.96 -18.30
CA HIS A 77 11.81 -3.08 -16.98
C HIS A 77 12.14 -4.53 -16.59
N LEU A 78 11.35 -5.48 -17.07
CA LEU A 78 11.43 -6.89 -16.66
C LEU A 78 12.00 -7.80 -17.75
N GLY A 79 12.25 -7.27 -18.96
CA GLY A 79 12.59 -8.05 -20.13
C GLY A 79 11.36 -8.71 -20.77
N ARG A 80 11.49 -9.11 -22.04
CA ARG A 80 10.38 -9.64 -22.86
C ARG A 80 9.90 -11.03 -22.41
N LYS A 81 10.78 -11.85 -21.82
CA LYS A 81 10.44 -13.23 -21.44
C LYS A 81 9.46 -13.23 -20.25
N GLY A 82 8.29 -13.84 -20.48
CA GLY A 82 7.26 -13.99 -19.43
C GLY A 82 6.45 -12.72 -19.12
N THR A 83 6.54 -11.66 -19.97
CA THR A 83 5.78 -10.41 -19.76
C THR A 83 4.60 -10.26 -20.72
N ARG A 84 4.50 -11.09 -21.78
CA ARG A 84 3.49 -10.93 -22.83
C ARG A 84 2.04 -11.05 -22.34
N HIS A 85 1.81 -11.84 -21.30
CA HIS A 85 0.47 -12.15 -20.78
C HIS A 85 0.20 -11.49 -19.42
N LEU A 86 1.11 -10.63 -18.96
CA LEU A 86 0.87 -9.87 -17.72
C LEU A 86 -0.18 -8.80 -17.99
N ASP A 87 -1.16 -8.71 -17.09
CA ASP A 87 -2.03 -7.54 -17.00
C ASP A 87 -1.25 -6.33 -16.46
N ARG A 88 -1.84 -5.14 -16.61
CA ARG A 88 -1.21 -3.89 -16.19
C ARG A 88 -0.94 -3.87 -14.68
N LEU A 89 -1.91 -4.29 -13.87
CA LEU A 89 -1.79 -4.33 -12.40
C LEU A 89 -0.59 -5.19 -11.97
N THR A 90 -0.49 -6.40 -12.51
CA THR A 90 0.63 -7.32 -12.22
C THR A 90 1.96 -6.76 -12.71
N GLY A 91 1.96 -6.10 -13.88
CA GLY A 91 3.15 -5.44 -14.40
C GLY A 91 3.68 -4.35 -13.48
N LEU A 92 2.80 -3.45 -12.99
CA LEU A 92 3.14 -2.39 -12.04
C LEU A 92 3.73 -2.98 -10.75
N GLY A 93 3.06 -3.98 -10.16
CA GLY A 93 3.52 -4.63 -8.93
C GLY A 93 4.87 -5.31 -9.08
N LEU A 94 5.12 -6.01 -10.19
CA LEU A 94 6.40 -6.67 -10.47
C LEU A 94 7.55 -5.68 -10.61
N VAL A 95 7.32 -4.55 -11.30
CA VAL A 95 8.35 -3.52 -11.47
C VAL A 95 8.69 -2.86 -10.13
N ALA A 96 7.68 -2.53 -9.32
CA ALA A 96 7.90 -2.00 -7.99
C ALA A 96 8.65 -3.00 -7.09
N CYS A 97 8.29 -4.29 -7.12
CA CYS A 97 9.00 -5.32 -6.37
C CYS A 97 10.44 -5.48 -6.82
N LYS A 98 10.70 -5.42 -8.14
CA LYS A 98 12.07 -5.47 -8.67
C LYS A 98 12.91 -4.32 -8.12
N GLN A 99 12.40 -3.08 -8.14
CA GLN A 99 13.11 -1.93 -7.57
C GLN A 99 13.41 -2.12 -6.08
N ALA A 100 12.42 -2.61 -5.29
CA ALA A 100 12.61 -2.86 -3.87
C ALA A 100 13.71 -3.89 -3.57
N LEU A 101 13.84 -4.91 -4.42
CA LEU A 101 14.88 -5.93 -4.31
C LEU A 101 16.24 -5.42 -4.80
N ASP A 102 16.27 -4.69 -5.93
CA ASP A 102 17.50 -4.11 -6.48
C ASP A 102 18.17 -3.14 -5.51
N GLY A 103 17.38 -2.34 -4.79
CA GLY A 103 17.84 -1.40 -3.77
C GLY A 103 18.56 -2.05 -2.58
N LEU A 104 18.38 -3.35 -2.36
CA LEU A 104 19.08 -4.10 -1.31
C LEU A 104 20.49 -4.58 -1.71
N GLY A 105 21.00 -4.18 -2.88
CA GLY A 105 22.27 -4.67 -3.40
C GLY A 105 22.21 -6.14 -3.86
N ALA A 106 21.01 -6.71 -3.88
CA ALA A 106 20.79 -8.09 -4.33
C ALA A 106 20.73 -8.21 -5.86
N SER A 107 21.08 -7.17 -6.61
CA SER A 107 21.13 -7.17 -8.07
C SER A 107 22.05 -8.27 -8.57
N GLY A 108 21.46 -9.37 -8.99
CA GLY A 108 22.16 -10.51 -9.59
C GLY A 108 22.61 -11.63 -8.62
N ALA A 109 22.52 -11.47 -7.31
CA ALA A 109 22.69 -12.57 -6.40
C ALA A 109 21.39 -13.40 -6.35
N ALA A 110 21.44 -14.66 -6.78
CA ALA A 110 20.32 -15.57 -6.63
C ALA A 110 19.91 -15.64 -5.16
N VAL A 111 18.63 -15.39 -4.89
CA VAL A 111 18.08 -15.59 -3.54
C VAL A 111 18.40 -17.01 -3.10
N THR A 112 19.13 -17.19 -2.00
CA THR A 112 19.48 -18.55 -1.52
C THR A 112 18.21 -19.35 -1.24
N ASP A 113 18.28 -20.68 -1.26
CA ASP A 113 17.10 -21.52 -0.98
C ASP A 113 16.56 -21.23 0.44
N ALA A 114 17.43 -20.98 1.40
CA ALA A 114 17.06 -20.61 2.77
C ALA A 114 16.33 -19.25 2.81
N ASP A 115 16.88 -18.24 2.14
CA ASP A 115 16.28 -16.91 2.03
C ASP A 115 14.93 -16.94 1.28
N SER A 116 14.85 -17.75 0.23
CA SER A 116 13.63 -17.98 -0.56
C SER A 116 12.46 -18.43 0.32
N ARG A 117 12.70 -19.40 1.22
CA ARG A 117 11.67 -19.93 2.12
C ARG A 117 11.23 -18.95 3.21
N ARG A 118 12.07 -17.97 3.53
CA ARG A 118 11.86 -16.99 4.62
C ARG A 118 11.47 -15.61 4.12
N THR A 119 11.53 -15.40 2.80
CA THR A 119 11.06 -14.17 2.15
C THR A 119 9.69 -14.39 1.56
N GLY A 120 8.75 -13.52 1.92
CA GLY A 120 7.36 -13.59 1.45
C GLY A 120 6.88 -12.32 0.81
N VAL A 121 5.60 -12.30 0.45
CA VAL A 121 4.91 -11.21 -0.25
C VAL A 121 3.56 -10.96 0.41
N VAL A 122 3.23 -9.70 0.68
CA VAL A 122 1.91 -9.24 1.12
C VAL A 122 1.51 -8.06 0.25
N MET A 123 0.61 -8.29 -0.68
CA MET A 123 0.16 -7.26 -1.62
C MET A 123 -1.28 -6.85 -1.37
N ALA A 124 -1.52 -5.56 -1.28
CA ALA A 124 -2.85 -4.98 -1.29
C ALA A 124 -3.33 -4.73 -2.72
N THR A 125 -4.58 -5.08 -2.99
CA THR A 125 -5.32 -4.72 -4.20
C THR A 125 -6.80 -4.67 -3.89
N SER A 126 -7.59 -3.98 -4.70
CA SER A 126 -9.06 -3.91 -4.50
C SER A 126 -9.74 -5.19 -5.01
N THR A 127 -9.58 -5.45 -6.27
CA THR A 127 -10.29 -6.51 -7.01
C THR A 127 -9.36 -7.29 -7.94
N GLY A 128 -8.06 -6.99 -7.95
CA GLY A 128 -7.15 -7.43 -8.99
C GLY A 128 -7.35 -6.64 -10.28
N SER A 129 -7.06 -7.23 -11.44
CA SER A 129 -7.24 -6.56 -12.73
C SER A 129 -8.70 -6.50 -13.14
N ILE A 130 -9.32 -5.34 -12.96
CA ILE A 130 -10.69 -5.03 -13.43
C ILE A 130 -10.75 -5.10 -14.96
N GLN A 131 -9.70 -4.68 -15.66
CA GLN A 131 -9.64 -4.76 -17.11
C GLN A 131 -9.74 -6.22 -17.57
N SER A 132 -8.90 -7.10 -17.04
CA SER A 132 -8.92 -8.53 -17.39
C SER A 132 -10.26 -9.20 -17.07
N LEU A 133 -10.84 -8.86 -15.93
CA LEU A 133 -12.15 -9.35 -15.52
C LEU A 133 -13.26 -8.87 -16.47
N SER A 134 -13.25 -7.59 -16.82
CA SER A 134 -14.23 -6.99 -17.74
C SER A 134 -14.13 -7.57 -19.14
N GLU A 135 -12.91 -7.78 -19.65
CA GLU A 135 -12.67 -8.41 -20.95
C GLU A 135 -13.17 -9.87 -20.96
N LEU A 136 -12.86 -10.64 -19.92
CA LEU A 136 -13.35 -12.01 -19.82
C LEU A 136 -14.88 -12.08 -19.75
N ALA A 137 -15.50 -11.21 -18.92
CA ALA A 137 -16.94 -11.12 -18.81
C ALA A 137 -17.58 -10.71 -20.14
N ARG A 138 -17.00 -9.73 -20.85
CA ARG A 138 -17.47 -9.33 -22.18
C ARG A 138 -17.42 -10.52 -23.16
N ASP A 139 -16.31 -11.27 -23.18
CA ASP A 139 -16.18 -12.42 -24.08
C ASP A 139 -17.30 -13.44 -23.86
N THR A 140 -17.72 -13.68 -22.62
CA THR A 140 -18.86 -14.59 -22.34
C THR A 140 -20.20 -14.10 -22.89
N LEU A 141 -20.35 -12.82 -23.19
CA LEU A 141 -21.59 -12.20 -23.67
C LEU A 141 -21.60 -12.00 -25.19
N VAL A 142 -20.44 -11.82 -25.81
CA VAL A 142 -20.36 -11.44 -27.24
C VAL A 142 -19.92 -12.59 -28.16
N GLN A 143 -19.37 -13.68 -27.61
CA GLN A 143 -19.00 -14.86 -28.39
C GLN A 143 -20.24 -15.70 -28.71
N ASP A 144 -20.14 -16.56 -29.72
CA ASP A 144 -21.23 -17.46 -30.14
C ASP A 144 -21.67 -18.40 -29.00
N ALA A 145 -20.77 -18.73 -28.08
CA ALA A 145 -21.09 -19.47 -26.86
C ALA A 145 -20.27 -18.95 -25.66
N PRO A 146 -20.84 -18.90 -24.44
CA PRO A 146 -20.21 -18.31 -23.26
C PRO A 146 -18.87 -18.94 -22.86
N TYR A 147 -18.59 -20.17 -23.27
CA TYR A 147 -17.33 -20.87 -22.99
C TYR A 147 -16.23 -20.60 -24.03
N MET A 148 -16.50 -19.84 -25.09
CA MET A 148 -15.52 -19.45 -26.11
C MET A 148 -14.68 -18.26 -25.64
N VAL A 149 -14.15 -18.33 -24.42
CA VAL A 149 -13.27 -17.32 -23.87
C VAL A 149 -11.80 -17.74 -24.01
N ASN A 150 -10.90 -16.76 -24.05
CA ASN A 150 -9.47 -17.06 -24.12
C ASN A 150 -8.96 -17.56 -22.74
N PRO A 151 -8.63 -18.85 -22.57
CA PRO A 151 -8.23 -19.41 -21.27
C PRO A 151 -6.93 -18.80 -20.72
N SER A 152 -6.07 -18.23 -21.57
CA SER A 152 -4.82 -17.61 -21.13
C SER A 152 -5.03 -16.32 -20.31
N ARG A 153 -6.20 -15.71 -20.40
CA ARG A 153 -6.58 -14.51 -19.62
C ARG A 153 -7.06 -14.84 -18.20
N PHE A 154 -7.55 -16.08 -17.98
CA PHE A 154 -8.15 -16.47 -16.71
C PHE A 154 -7.25 -16.23 -15.49
N PRO A 155 -5.94 -16.53 -15.51
CA PRO A 155 -5.08 -16.26 -14.36
C PRO A 155 -5.07 -14.77 -13.90
N ASN A 156 -5.25 -13.83 -14.83
CA ASN A 156 -5.25 -12.40 -14.54
C ASN A 156 -6.57 -11.91 -13.91
N THR A 157 -7.61 -12.73 -13.91
CA THR A 157 -8.91 -12.36 -13.33
C THR A 157 -9.02 -12.62 -11.82
N VAL A 158 -8.00 -13.29 -11.23
CA VAL A 158 -8.00 -13.56 -9.79
C VAL A 158 -7.14 -12.57 -9.04
N MET A 159 -7.65 -12.07 -7.92
CA MET A 159 -7.00 -11.00 -7.14
C MET A 159 -5.56 -11.30 -6.72
N ASN A 160 -5.24 -12.55 -6.46
CA ASN A 160 -3.93 -12.97 -5.97
C ASN A 160 -2.90 -13.20 -7.10
N CYS A 161 -3.25 -12.94 -8.35
CA CYS A 161 -2.34 -13.11 -9.49
C CYS A 161 -1.05 -12.32 -9.30
N CYS A 162 -1.15 -11.05 -8.96
CA CYS A 162 0.02 -10.18 -8.76
C CYS A 162 0.98 -10.75 -7.70
N ALA A 163 0.49 -11.06 -6.49
CA ALA A 163 1.32 -11.62 -5.42
C ALA A 163 1.94 -12.98 -5.82
N GLY A 164 1.18 -13.82 -6.53
CA GLY A 164 1.65 -15.08 -7.08
C GLY A 164 2.77 -14.91 -8.11
N GLN A 165 2.58 -14.00 -9.06
CA GLN A 165 3.58 -13.70 -10.10
C GLN A 165 4.87 -13.10 -9.50
N ILE A 166 4.74 -12.23 -8.48
CA ILE A 166 5.90 -11.70 -7.74
C ILE A 166 6.69 -12.85 -7.12
N ALA A 167 6.01 -13.77 -6.44
CA ALA A 167 6.67 -14.91 -5.79
C ALA A 167 7.33 -15.83 -6.81
N ILE A 168 6.64 -16.20 -7.89
CA ILE A 168 7.16 -17.08 -8.94
C ILE A 168 8.39 -16.46 -9.61
N ARG A 169 8.31 -15.18 -10.00
CA ARG A 169 9.38 -14.52 -10.76
C ARG A 169 10.63 -14.31 -9.93
N ASN A 170 10.51 -14.08 -8.62
CA ASN A 170 11.63 -13.86 -7.72
C ASN A 170 12.03 -15.10 -6.93
N GLY A 171 11.42 -16.25 -7.20
CA GLY A 171 11.72 -17.51 -6.52
C GLY A 171 11.38 -17.49 -5.03
N LEU A 172 10.41 -16.68 -4.59
CA LEU A 172 10.03 -16.56 -3.18
C LEU A 172 9.07 -17.67 -2.79
N ARG A 173 9.36 -18.37 -1.69
CA ARG A 173 8.60 -19.53 -1.21
C ARG A 173 8.08 -19.35 0.21
N GLY A 174 8.27 -18.17 0.79
CA GLY A 174 7.71 -17.82 2.09
C GLY A 174 6.22 -17.49 2.01
N LEU A 175 5.74 -16.77 3.02
CA LEU A 175 4.35 -16.32 3.09
C LEU A 175 3.95 -15.57 1.81
N ASN A 176 2.80 -15.92 1.24
CA ASN A 176 2.20 -15.19 0.13
C ASN A 176 0.76 -14.83 0.50
N ALA A 177 0.45 -13.56 0.53
CA ALA A 177 -0.88 -13.07 0.87
C ALA A 177 -1.28 -11.92 -0.05
N THR A 178 -2.57 -11.91 -0.41
CA THR A 178 -3.23 -10.77 -1.03
C THR A 178 -4.27 -10.25 -0.06
N VAL A 179 -4.31 -8.94 0.13
CA VAL A 179 -5.19 -8.27 1.07
C VAL A 179 -6.14 -7.36 0.29
N ALA A 180 -7.44 -7.60 0.46
CA ALA A 180 -8.50 -6.80 -0.12
C ALA A 180 -9.45 -6.37 1.01
N GLY A 181 -9.34 -5.14 1.45
CA GLY A 181 -10.12 -4.52 2.54
C GLY A 181 -10.41 -3.06 2.20
N GLY A 182 -10.92 -2.84 0.99
CA GLY A 182 -11.24 -1.51 0.52
C GLY A 182 -10.01 -0.59 0.50
N ARG A 183 -10.24 0.64 0.85
CA ARG A 183 -9.23 1.70 0.89
C ARG A 183 -8.10 1.43 1.89
N LEU A 184 -8.39 0.72 2.98
CA LEU A 184 -7.41 0.39 4.00
C LEU A 184 -6.50 -0.80 3.64
N SER A 185 -6.67 -1.43 2.49
CA SER A 185 -5.89 -2.62 2.10
C SER A 185 -4.39 -2.44 2.30
N GLY A 186 -3.83 -1.26 1.96
CA GLY A 186 -2.43 -0.94 2.19
C GLY A 186 -2.03 -1.03 3.67
N LEU A 187 -2.80 -0.42 4.58
CA LEU A 187 -2.54 -0.51 6.02
C LEU A 187 -2.75 -1.93 6.54
N PHE A 188 -3.77 -2.64 6.07
CA PHE A 188 -3.96 -4.04 6.40
C PHE A 188 -2.77 -4.90 5.98
N ALA A 189 -2.15 -4.62 4.81
CA ALA A 189 -0.96 -5.33 4.36
C ALA A 189 0.23 -5.09 5.33
N PHE A 190 0.49 -3.85 5.74
CA PHE A 190 1.50 -3.54 6.75
C PHE A 190 1.21 -4.19 8.10
N ARG A 191 -0.05 -4.15 8.57
CA ARG A 191 -0.44 -4.83 9.80
C ARG A 191 -0.24 -6.33 9.70
N HIS A 192 -0.64 -6.95 8.58
CA HIS A 192 -0.44 -8.38 8.34
C HIS A 192 1.05 -8.75 8.38
N ALA A 193 1.89 -7.96 7.73
CA ALA A 193 3.34 -8.14 7.73
C ALA A 193 3.92 -8.04 9.14
N ARG A 194 3.53 -7.03 9.93
CA ARG A 194 3.96 -6.91 11.34
C ARG A 194 3.63 -8.17 12.14
N VAL A 195 2.40 -8.67 12.02
CA VAL A 195 1.97 -9.89 12.71
C VAL A 195 2.76 -11.11 12.24
N ALA A 196 2.94 -11.27 10.93
CA ALA A 196 3.66 -12.41 10.38
C ALA A 196 5.15 -12.43 10.79
N LEU A 197 5.82 -11.28 10.75
CA LEU A 197 7.21 -11.12 11.18
C LEU A 197 7.37 -11.34 12.68
N SER A 198 6.48 -10.76 13.51
CA SER A 198 6.52 -10.94 14.96
C SER A 198 6.28 -12.39 15.40
N GLN A 199 5.50 -13.15 14.62
CA GLN A 199 5.24 -14.57 14.85
C GLN A 199 6.30 -15.50 14.25
N GLY A 200 7.32 -14.95 13.58
CA GLY A 200 8.37 -15.73 12.93
C GLY A 200 7.90 -16.53 11.69
N ARG A 201 6.74 -16.19 11.11
CA ARG A 201 6.23 -16.82 9.88
C ARG A 201 7.03 -16.44 8.65
N ALA A 202 7.70 -15.31 8.70
CA ALA A 202 8.64 -14.83 7.70
C ALA A 202 9.78 -14.09 8.41
N GLU A 203 10.90 -13.89 7.73
CA GLU A 203 12.00 -13.06 8.22
C GLU A 203 12.03 -11.71 7.52
N ARG A 204 11.54 -11.66 6.29
CA ARG A 204 11.37 -10.45 5.49
C ARG A 204 10.17 -10.57 4.54
N LEU A 205 9.52 -9.47 4.26
CA LEU A 205 8.33 -9.43 3.44
C LEU A 205 8.39 -8.25 2.48
N LEU A 206 8.13 -8.51 1.20
CA LEU A 206 7.71 -7.47 0.26
C LEU A 206 6.27 -7.09 0.60
N VAL A 207 6.06 -5.86 1.02
CA VAL A 207 4.78 -5.34 1.51
C VAL A 207 4.41 -4.10 0.71
N GLY A 208 3.22 -4.06 0.16
CA GLY A 208 2.80 -2.89 -0.59
C GLY A 208 1.40 -3.01 -1.16
N GLY A 209 1.10 -2.13 -2.12
CA GLY A 209 -0.17 -2.11 -2.81
C GLY A 209 0.02 -1.80 -4.29
N THR A 210 -0.93 -2.28 -5.10
CA THR A 210 -0.96 -2.05 -6.54
C THR A 210 -2.40 -1.88 -7.01
N GLU A 211 -2.61 -0.88 -7.85
CA GLU A 211 -3.87 -0.65 -8.55
C GLU A 211 -3.61 -0.27 -9.99
N GLU A 212 -4.46 -0.75 -10.89
CA GLU A 212 -4.45 -0.35 -12.30
C GLU A 212 -5.50 0.72 -12.57
N LEU A 213 -5.21 1.60 -13.48
CA LEU A 213 -6.20 2.43 -14.13
C LEU A 213 -6.63 1.76 -15.44
N SER A 214 -7.93 1.57 -15.55
CA SER A 214 -8.60 1.09 -16.77
C SER A 214 -9.92 1.83 -16.95
N ALA A 215 -10.45 1.82 -18.16
CA ALA A 215 -11.74 2.47 -18.41
C ALA A 215 -12.86 1.93 -17.50
N PRO A 216 -13.02 0.60 -17.32
CA PRO A 216 -14.00 0.07 -16.36
C PRO A 216 -13.79 0.56 -14.92
N ALA A 217 -12.54 0.62 -14.44
CA ALA A 217 -12.23 1.13 -13.10
C ALA A 217 -12.57 2.61 -12.97
N ALA A 218 -12.20 3.44 -13.96
CA ALA A 218 -12.50 4.86 -13.98
C ALA A 218 -14.01 5.14 -14.00
N TRP A 219 -14.79 4.37 -14.80
CA TRP A 219 -16.23 4.46 -14.83
C TRP A 219 -16.88 4.02 -13.51
N ALA A 220 -16.35 2.99 -12.85
CA ALA A 220 -16.83 2.59 -11.52
C ALA A 220 -16.67 3.75 -10.53
N TRP A 221 -15.49 4.37 -10.45
CA TRP A 221 -15.25 5.53 -9.60
C TRP A 221 -16.15 6.73 -9.94
N HIS A 222 -16.32 7.03 -11.22
CA HIS A 222 -17.16 8.12 -11.67
C HIS A 222 -18.62 7.95 -11.22
N ARG A 223 -19.14 6.72 -11.29
CA ARG A 223 -20.54 6.41 -10.97
C ARG A 223 -20.84 6.31 -9.48
N THR A 224 -19.84 6.03 -8.64
CA THR A 224 -20.05 5.95 -7.19
C THR A 224 -20.42 7.30 -6.55
N GLY A 225 -19.98 8.41 -7.12
CA GLY A 225 -20.18 9.75 -6.56
C GLY A 225 -19.43 10.00 -5.24
N VAL A 226 -18.57 9.08 -4.80
CA VAL A 226 -17.83 9.20 -3.53
C VAL A 226 -16.63 10.15 -3.62
N LEU A 227 -16.17 10.45 -4.84
CA LEU A 227 -15.10 11.40 -5.09
C LEU A 227 -15.66 12.74 -5.55
N ARG A 228 -15.05 13.83 -5.12
CA ARG A 228 -15.35 15.18 -5.66
C ARG A 228 -15.17 15.18 -7.18
N GLU A 229 -15.89 16.06 -7.87
CA GLU A 229 -15.88 16.12 -9.34
C GLU A 229 -14.48 16.35 -9.91
N GLN A 230 -13.70 17.25 -9.30
CA GLN A 230 -12.32 17.55 -9.71
C GLN A 230 -11.30 16.49 -9.35
N ALA A 231 -11.64 15.48 -8.54
CA ALA A 231 -10.72 14.44 -8.13
C ALA A 231 -10.33 13.53 -9.30
N ALA A 232 -9.06 13.30 -9.47
CA ALA A 232 -8.56 12.33 -10.44
C ALA A 232 -8.63 10.90 -9.87
N VAL A 233 -8.69 9.91 -10.76
CA VAL A 233 -8.43 8.50 -10.44
C VAL A 233 -7.05 8.15 -10.95
N GLY A 234 -6.29 7.37 -10.16
CA GLY A 234 -4.91 7.05 -10.46
C GLY A 234 -4.60 5.56 -10.46
N GLU A 235 -3.37 5.26 -10.82
CA GLU A 235 -2.80 3.92 -10.80
C GLU A 235 -1.39 3.92 -10.25
N GLY A 236 -0.87 2.75 -10.00
CA GLY A 236 0.51 2.52 -9.70
C GLY A 236 0.73 1.46 -8.63
N SER A 237 1.97 1.34 -8.21
CA SER A 237 2.38 0.40 -7.18
C SER A 237 3.47 1.00 -6.30
N ALA A 238 3.36 0.79 -4.99
CA ALA A 238 4.43 1.07 -4.05
C ALA A 238 4.66 -0.18 -3.19
N VAL A 239 5.90 -0.64 -3.13
CA VAL A 239 6.30 -1.88 -2.44
C VAL A 239 7.56 -1.63 -1.63
N PHE A 240 7.62 -2.22 -0.45
CA PHE A 240 8.70 -2.05 0.50
C PHE A 240 9.20 -3.43 0.98
N MET A 241 10.50 -3.56 1.17
CA MET A 241 11.04 -4.66 1.96
C MET A 241 10.95 -4.30 3.44
N VAL A 242 10.21 -5.12 4.18
CA VAL A 242 10.06 -4.97 5.64
C VAL A 242 10.69 -6.17 6.32
N GLU A 243 11.56 -5.92 7.29
CA GLU A 243 12.27 -6.95 8.03
C GLU A 243 12.53 -6.55 9.49
N ASP A 244 12.92 -7.52 10.30
CA ASP A 244 13.42 -7.30 11.66
C ASP A 244 14.73 -6.50 11.60
N ALA A 245 14.86 -5.46 12.43
CA ALA A 245 15.99 -4.52 12.40
C ALA A 245 17.35 -5.20 12.66
N GLU A 246 17.41 -6.14 13.62
CA GLU A 246 18.62 -6.88 13.93
C GLU A 246 19.05 -7.77 12.76
N ARG A 247 18.09 -8.42 12.13
CA ARG A 247 18.34 -9.26 10.94
C ARG A 247 18.73 -8.44 9.72
N ALA A 248 18.13 -7.27 9.53
CA ALA A 248 18.50 -6.34 8.47
C ALA A 248 19.97 -5.90 8.63
N ALA A 249 20.34 -5.48 9.83
CA ALA A 249 21.73 -5.11 10.15
C ALA A 249 22.69 -6.28 9.94
N GLY A 250 22.32 -7.49 10.36
CA GLY A 250 23.13 -8.72 10.15
C GLY A 250 23.32 -9.11 8.67
N ARG A 251 22.45 -8.63 7.77
CA ARG A 251 22.59 -8.76 6.31
C ARG A 251 23.30 -7.58 5.66
N GLY A 252 23.65 -6.55 6.40
CA GLY A 252 24.22 -5.31 5.86
C GLY A 252 23.22 -4.43 5.14
N HIS A 253 21.91 -4.62 5.37
CA HIS A 253 20.87 -3.76 4.79
C HIS A 253 20.77 -2.45 5.59
N THR A 254 20.71 -1.34 4.87
CA THR A 254 20.46 -0.03 5.47
C THR A 254 18.96 0.17 5.71
N ALA A 255 18.59 0.52 6.92
CA ALA A 255 17.23 0.92 7.23
C ALA A 255 16.93 2.30 6.64
N LEU A 256 15.76 2.45 6.04
CA LEU A 256 15.23 3.71 5.50
C LEU A 256 14.26 4.36 6.48
N ALA A 257 13.51 3.55 7.22
CA ALA A 257 12.58 3.96 8.25
C ALA A 257 12.29 2.82 9.20
N GLU A 258 11.90 3.15 10.43
CA GLU A 258 11.29 2.22 11.36
C GLU A 258 9.77 2.18 11.19
N LEU A 259 9.19 0.99 11.11
CA LEU A 259 7.75 0.76 11.14
C LEU A 259 7.30 0.50 12.57
N LEU A 260 6.95 1.55 13.31
CA LEU A 260 6.74 1.48 14.75
C LEU A 260 5.41 0.84 15.15
N ALA A 261 4.31 1.27 14.52
CA ALA A 261 2.98 0.76 14.80
C ALA A 261 2.11 0.75 13.55
N CYS A 262 1.11 -0.12 13.53
CA CYS A 262 0.02 -0.10 12.55
C CYS A 262 -1.24 -0.64 13.21
N GLU A 263 -2.22 0.24 13.41
CA GLU A 263 -3.51 -0.06 14.03
C GLU A 263 -4.62 0.12 13.01
N VAL A 264 -5.54 -0.83 13.00
CA VAL A 264 -6.71 -0.81 12.12
C VAL A 264 -7.92 -1.35 12.89
N GLY A 265 -9.09 -0.87 12.55
CA GLY A 265 -10.35 -1.30 13.16
C GLY A 265 -11.55 -1.01 12.27
N PHE A 266 -12.68 -1.62 12.62
CA PHE A 266 -13.97 -1.36 12.01
C PHE A 266 -14.86 -0.61 13.01
N TYR A 267 -15.46 0.51 12.59
CA TYR A 267 -16.19 1.45 13.45
C TYR A 267 -17.59 1.78 12.93
N GLY A 268 -18.16 0.88 12.15
CA GLY A 268 -19.51 1.03 11.61
C GLY A 268 -19.57 1.65 10.22
N ALA A 269 -20.74 1.61 9.62
CA ALA A 269 -20.97 2.13 8.28
C ALA A 269 -20.91 3.66 8.24
N THR A 270 -20.62 4.22 7.07
CA THR A 270 -20.46 5.67 6.83
C THR A 270 -21.65 6.54 7.23
N ALA A 271 -22.83 5.96 7.45
CA ALA A 271 -23.99 6.69 7.99
C ALA A 271 -23.70 7.31 9.38
N GLU A 272 -22.75 6.73 10.12
CA GLU A 272 -22.33 7.17 11.45
C GLU A 272 -20.95 7.85 11.40
N ARG A 273 -20.83 8.93 10.64
CA ARG A 273 -19.55 9.66 10.47
C ARG A 273 -18.88 10.07 11.78
N HIS A 274 -19.67 10.38 12.81
CA HIS A 274 -19.11 10.70 14.12
C HIS A 274 -18.40 9.50 14.75
N SER A 275 -18.99 8.31 14.70
CA SER A 275 -18.35 7.08 15.16
C SER A 275 -17.07 6.77 14.40
N LEU A 276 -17.04 7.04 13.10
CA LEU A 276 -15.87 6.80 12.28
C LEU A 276 -14.72 7.78 12.60
N ALA A 277 -15.03 9.07 12.85
CA ALA A 277 -14.04 10.04 13.29
C ALA A 277 -13.45 9.66 14.66
N THR A 278 -14.30 9.32 15.61
CA THR A 278 -13.89 8.85 16.95
C THR A 278 -13.05 7.58 16.84
N GLY A 279 -13.48 6.62 16.00
CA GLY A 279 -12.77 5.37 15.81
C GLY A 279 -11.39 5.55 15.16
N LEU A 280 -11.25 6.49 14.21
CA LEU A 280 -9.94 6.82 13.65
C LEU A 280 -9.05 7.50 14.70
N ALA A 281 -9.59 8.45 15.50
CA ALA A 281 -8.84 9.06 16.60
C ALA A 281 -8.33 8.01 17.59
N GLU A 282 -9.17 7.05 17.98
CA GLU A 282 -8.76 5.91 18.83
C GLU A 282 -7.67 5.03 18.15
N CYS A 283 -7.73 4.84 16.82
CA CYS A 283 -6.67 4.14 16.10
C CYS A 283 -5.35 4.89 16.19
N VAL A 284 -5.37 6.21 16.03
CA VAL A 284 -4.20 7.08 16.17
C VAL A 284 -3.64 6.99 17.58
N GLU A 285 -4.46 7.17 18.61
CA GLU A 285 -4.04 7.07 20.01
C GLU A 285 -3.40 5.71 20.33
N ARG A 286 -4.03 4.60 19.89
CA ARG A 286 -3.44 3.27 20.06
C ARG A 286 -2.12 3.10 19.34
N ALA A 287 -1.99 3.68 18.13
CA ALA A 287 -0.75 3.62 17.38
C ALA A 287 0.37 4.40 18.09
N LEU A 288 0.07 5.58 18.65
CA LEU A 288 1.01 6.39 19.45
C LEU A 288 1.44 5.65 20.72
N VAL A 289 0.49 5.11 21.48
CA VAL A 289 0.80 4.33 22.68
C VAL A 289 1.69 3.12 22.37
N ARG A 290 1.37 2.37 21.30
CA ARG A 290 2.15 1.18 20.93
C ARG A 290 3.53 1.50 20.37
N SER A 291 3.67 2.63 19.69
CA SER A 291 4.95 3.12 19.19
C SER A 291 5.78 3.83 20.23
N ARG A 292 5.18 4.18 21.40
CA ARG A 292 5.78 5.02 22.44
C ARG A 292 6.25 6.38 21.88
N VAL A 293 5.47 6.92 20.97
CA VAL A 293 5.69 8.23 20.34
C VAL A 293 4.77 9.23 21.01
N ALA A 294 5.31 10.35 21.47
CA ALA A 294 4.53 11.47 22.00
C ALA A 294 3.88 12.24 20.82
N VAL A 295 2.76 12.89 21.09
CA VAL A 295 2.01 13.64 20.08
C VAL A 295 2.89 14.70 19.43
N GLU A 296 3.72 15.36 20.21
CA GLU A 296 4.62 16.44 19.79
C GLU A 296 5.74 15.96 18.87
N GLU A 297 6.04 14.65 18.85
CA GLU A 297 7.04 14.06 17.95
C GLU A 297 6.50 13.86 16.54
N ILE A 298 5.17 13.91 16.34
CA ILE A 298 4.58 13.79 15.00
C ILE A 298 4.78 15.09 14.23
N THR A 299 5.69 15.06 13.26
CA THR A 299 6.02 16.21 12.42
C THR A 299 5.27 16.25 11.11
N THR A 300 4.76 15.11 10.65
CA THR A 300 4.09 14.94 9.35
C THR A 300 2.90 14.01 9.48
N VAL A 301 1.79 14.36 8.83
CA VAL A 301 0.63 13.47 8.67
C VAL A 301 0.35 13.25 7.20
N ALA A 302 0.32 12.00 6.76
CA ALA A 302 -0.12 11.64 5.42
C ALA A 302 -1.60 11.24 5.45
N LEU A 303 -2.45 12.10 4.87
CA LEU A 303 -3.90 11.94 4.82
C LEU A 303 -4.32 11.11 3.61
N GLY A 304 -5.17 10.10 3.84
CA GLY A 304 -5.63 9.19 2.81
C GLY A 304 -6.91 9.63 2.11
N ALA A 305 -7.86 10.26 2.81
CA ALA A 305 -9.21 10.53 2.29
C ALA A 305 -9.35 11.84 1.50
N THR A 306 -8.26 12.47 1.08
CA THR A 306 -8.29 13.68 0.26
C THR A 306 -9.21 13.50 -0.94
N HIS A 307 -10.10 14.48 -1.18
CA HIS A 307 -11.13 14.47 -2.24
C HIS A 307 -12.28 13.46 -2.08
N HIS A 308 -12.32 12.64 -1.02
CA HIS A 308 -13.51 11.84 -0.73
C HIS A 308 -14.60 12.67 -0.06
N VAL A 309 -15.80 12.63 -0.62
CA VAL A 309 -16.94 13.43 -0.13
C VAL A 309 -17.26 13.09 1.31
N GLY A 310 -16.93 14.00 2.20
CA GLY A 310 -17.19 13.94 3.64
C GLY A 310 -16.22 13.08 4.44
N LEU A 311 -15.46 12.15 3.84
CA LEU A 311 -14.42 11.40 4.55
C LEU A 311 -13.16 12.23 4.78
N ASP A 312 -12.82 13.14 3.87
CA ASP A 312 -11.74 14.09 4.04
C ASP A 312 -11.87 14.86 5.35
N ARG A 313 -13.06 15.40 5.64
CA ARG A 313 -13.31 16.12 6.89
C ARG A 313 -13.34 15.20 8.11
N VAL A 314 -13.86 13.98 7.97
CA VAL A 314 -13.84 12.97 9.04
C VAL A 314 -12.41 12.64 9.44
N GLU A 315 -11.52 12.45 8.47
CA GLU A 315 -10.12 12.15 8.70
C GLU A 315 -9.39 13.32 9.38
N GLU A 316 -9.56 14.54 8.87
CA GLU A 316 -8.96 15.74 9.47
C GLU A 316 -9.39 15.95 10.92
N LEU A 317 -10.71 15.89 11.18
CA LEU A 317 -11.25 16.01 12.55
C LEU A 317 -10.71 14.95 13.51
N ALA A 318 -10.56 13.71 13.04
CA ALA A 318 -10.02 12.64 13.86
C ALA A 318 -8.54 12.90 14.21
N VAL A 319 -7.76 13.36 13.25
CA VAL A 319 -6.35 13.70 13.46
C VAL A 319 -6.22 14.93 14.36
N GLU A 320 -6.99 16.00 14.10
CA GLU A 320 -7.04 17.19 14.96
C GLU A 320 -7.39 16.85 16.41
N SER A 321 -8.37 15.94 16.61
CA SER A 321 -8.78 15.48 17.94
C SER A 321 -7.67 14.71 18.65
N ALA A 322 -6.99 13.81 17.95
CA ALA A 322 -5.97 12.94 18.54
C ALA A 322 -4.63 13.66 18.78
N LEU A 323 -4.27 14.63 17.93
CA LEU A 323 -2.97 15.33 17.97
C LEU A 323 -3.06 16.76 18.53
N GLY A 324 -4.25 17.29 18.78
CA GLY A 324 -4.44 18.69 19.18
C GLY A 324 -4.23 19.69 18.02
N GLY A 325 -4.07 19.21 16.79
CA GLY A 325 -3.87 19.99 15.58
C GLY A 325 -3.51 19.12 14.40
N LEU A 326 -3.31 19.75 13.23
CA LEU A 326 -2.86 19.07 12.02
C LEU A 326 -1.42 19.52 11.68
N PRO A 327 -0.39 18.73 12.02
CA PRO A 327 0.98 19.02 11.60
C PRO A 327 1.12 18.99 10.06
N GLY A 328 2.30 19.20 9.53
CA GLY A 328 2.56 19.22 8.09
C GLY A 328 1.85 18.08 7.34
N ALA A 329 0.86 18.43 6.50
CA ALA A 329 -0.01 17.45 5.84
C ALA A 329 0.50 17.08 4.44
N VAL A 330 0.62 15.78 4.17
CA VAL A 330 0.90 15.23 2.83
C VAL A 330 -0.40 14.67 2.25
N ARG A 331 -0.76 15.10 1.05
CA ARG A 331 -1.96 14.69 0.31
C ARG A 331 -1.58 14.12 -1.05
N ILE A 332 -1.48 12.80 -1.15
CA ILE A 332 -1.03 12.13 -2.38
C ILE A 332 -2.06 12.18 -3.51
N ALA A 333 -3.36 12.25 -3.17
CA ALA A 333 -4.42 12.19 -4.17
C ALA A 333 -4.45 13.42 -5.12
N GLU A 334 -3.89 14.53 -4.71
CA GLU A 334 -3.73 15.72 -5.56
C GLU A 334 -2.76 15.44 -6.71
N ALA A 335 -1.65 14.76 -6.40
CA ALA A 335 -0.61 14.43 -7.36
C ALA A 335 -0.90 13.15 -8.15
N LEU A 336 -1.26 12.07 -7.45
CA LEU A 336 -1.37 10.72 -8.01
C LEU A 336 -2.79 10.31 -8.40
N GLY A 337 -3.80 11.09 -8.00
CA GLY A 337 -5.20 10.67 -8.07
C GLY A 337 -5.55 9.64 -6.98
N GLU A 338 -6.80 9.18 -6.99
CA GLU A 338 -7.25 8.12 -6.11
C GLU A 338 -6.69 6.77 -6.55
N THR A 339 -5.85 6.18 -5.70
CA THR A 339 -5.16 4.90 -5.94
C THR A 339 -5.68 3.78 -5.02
N TYR A 340 -6.80 4.00 -4.38
CA TYR A 340 -7.61 3.09 -3.57
C TYR A 340 -6.81 2.19 -2.62
N SER A 341 -6.73 0.88 -2.90
CA SER A 341 -6.03 -0.06 -2.03
C SER A 341 -4.51 0.17 -1.97
N ALA A 342 -3.93 0.81 -2.98
CA ALA A 342 -2.52 1.20 -2.99
C ALA A 342 -2.25 2.51 -2.24
N ALA A 343 -3.28 3.28 -1.87
CA ALA A 343 -3.12 4.60 -1.26
C ALA A 343 -2.25 4.57 0.00
N GLY A 344 -2.49 3.62 0.92
CA GLY A 344 -1.67 3.48 2.14
C GLY A 344 -0.19 3.23 1.85
N ALA A 345 0.14 2.46 0.81
CA ALA A 345 1.51 2.25 0.39
C ALA A 345 2.12 3.51 -0.25
N PHE A 346 1.34 4.25 -1.04
CA PHE A 346 1.80 5.53 -1.59
C PHE A 346 1.96 6.61 -0.52
N GLN A 347 1.18 6.61 0.55
CA GLN A 347 1.39 7.50 1.69
C GLN A 347 2.74 7.23 2.37
N VAL A 348 3.09 5.94 2.57
CA VAL A 348 4.43 5.56 3.05
C VAL A 348 5.52 6.02 2.08
N ALA A 349 5.34 5.79 0.77
CA ALA A 349 6.27 6.25 -0.26
C ALA A 349 6.45 7.78 -0.24
N ALA A 350 5.36 8.53 -0.08
CA ALA A 350 5.38 9.99 -0.04
C ALA A 350 6.18 10.53 1.17
N VAL A 351 5.99 9.92 2.34
CA VAL A 351 6.77 10.26 3.54
C VAL A 351 8.26 9.97 3.32
N LEU A 352 8.60 8.79 2.81
CA LEU A 352 9.99 8.42 2.51
C LEU A 352 10.59 9.32 1.43
N ALA A 353 9.82 9.71 0.40
CA ALA A 353 10.25 10.61 -0.65
C ALA A 353 10.55 12.03 -0.11
N GLN A 354 9.72 12.52 0.80
CA GLN A 354 9.97 13.79 1.49
C GLN A 354 11.24 13.73 2.34
N TRP A 355 11.42 12.65 3.11
CA TRP A 355 12.62 12.48 3.95
C TRP A 355 13.90 12.32 3.14
N HIS A 356 13.80 11.63 2.00
CA HIS A 356 14.94 11.47 1.07
C HIS A 356 15.34 12.80 0.41
N ARG A 357 14.36 13.62 -0.01
CA ARG A 357 14.62 14.92 -0.64
C ARG A 357 15.19 15.94 0.34
N ASP A 358 14.63 15.98 1.54
CA ASP A 358 14.98 16.94 2.58
C ASP A 358 15.51 16.18 3.81
N PRO A 359 16.79 15.77 3.83
CA PRO A 359 17.36 15.04 4.96
C PRO A 359 17.23 15.81 6.28
N ALA A 360 16.95 15.11 7.37
CA ALA A 360 16.87 15.72 8.69
C ALA A 360 18.24 16.26 9.11
N PRO A 361 18.31 17.40 9.84
CA PRO A 361 19.53 17.82 10.49
C PRO A 361 20.11 16.72 11.38
N SER A 362 21.44 16.63 11.46
CA SER A 362 22.11 15.63 12.29
C SER A 362 21.58 15.66 13.74
N GLY A 363 21.21 14.50 14.27
CA GLY A 363 20.67 14.37 15.61
C GLY A 363 19.18 14.69 15.78
N SER A 364 18.47 15.07 14.69
CA SER A 364 17.01 15.22 14.72
C SER A 364 16.30 13.97 14.22
N VAL A 365 15.21 13.62 14.87
CA VAL A 365 14.36 12.47 14.50
C VAL A 365 13.03 13.02 13.98
N ARG A 366 12.57 12.51 12.84
CA ARG A 366 11.25 12.83 12.29
C ARG A 366 10.34 11.61 12.45
N THR A 367 9.11 11.88 12.83
CA THR A 367 8.09 10.85 12.94
C THR A 367 6.87 11.26 12.13
N ALA A 368 6.33 10.32 11.36
CA ALA A 368 5.16 10.53 10.52
C ALA A 368 4.02 9.61 10.93
N LEU A 369 2.82 10.16 10.87
CA LEU A 369 1.57 9.44 11.00
C LEU A 369 0.94 9.27 9.62
N ILE A 370 0.55 8.07 9.26
CA ILE A 370 -0.22 7.78 8.06
C ILE A 370 -1.62 7.36 8.51
N THR A 371 -2.65 8.00 7.98
CA THR A 371 -4.04 7.69 8.28
C THR A 371 -4.78 7.21 7.05
N SER A 372 -5.79 6.40 7.25
CA SER A 372 -6.72 6.00 6.21
C SER A 372 -8.09 5.72 6.82
N VAL A 373 -9.13 6.10 6.08
CA VAL A 373 -10.51 5.87 6.44
C VAL A 373 -11.30 5.49 5.19
N GLY A 374 -12.18 4.49 5.32
CA GLY A 374 -12.95 3.94 4.20
C GLY A 374 -14.45 4.16 4.34
N GLN A 375 -15.13 4.20 3.20
CA GLN A 375 -16.61 4.25 3.13
C GLN A 375 -17.26 3.00 3.76
N ASP A 376 -16.51 1.92 3.89
CA ASP A 376 -16.90 0.65 4.48
C ASP A 376 -16.85 0.65 6.02
N GLY A 377 -16.49 1.78 6.66
CA GLY A 377 -16.40 1.91 8.10
C GLY A 377 -15.08 1.44 8.71
N ASN A 378 -14.12 1.06 7.91
CA ASN A 378 -12.77 0.77 8.37
C ASN A 378 -11.98 2.06 8.58
N ALA A 379 -11.14 2.09 9.61
CA ALA A 379 -10.20 3.17 9.89
C ALA A 379 -8.87 2.62 10.39
N GLY A 380 -7.78 3.35 10.17
CA GLY A 380 -6.47 2.89 10.60
C GLY A 380 -5.40 3.97 10.58
N ALA A 381 -4.35 3.71 11.36
CA ALA A 381 -3.20 4.56 11.53
C ALA A 381 -1.90 3.74 11.54
N LEU A 382 -0.85 4.29 10.92
CA LEU A 382 0.48 3.71 10.89
C LEU A 382 1.50 4.77 11.27
N VAL A 383 2.49 4.42 12.11
CA VAL A 383 3.54 5.34 12.59
C VAL A 383 4.87 4.89 12.03
N LEU A 384 5.55 5.82 11.35
CA LEU A 384 6.91 5.67 10.85
C LEU A 384 7.85 6.62 11.57
N ARG A 385 9.11 6.20 11.75
CA ARG A 385 10.20 7.05 12.22
C ARG A 385 11.34 7.03 11.22
N ASP A 386 11.89 8.21 10.95
CA ASP A 386 13.10 8.38 10.15
C ASP A 386 14.31 7.79 10.90
N VAL A 387 15.17 7.09 10.18
CA VAL A 387 16.43 6.55 10.70
C VAL A 387 17.63 7.37 10.21
N ALA A 388 17.39 8.53 9.62
CA ALA A 388 18.42 9.40 9.11
C ALA A 388 19.36 9.86 10.23
N GLY A 389 20.64 9.61 10.08
CA GLY A 389 21.69 10.11 10.97
C GLY A 389 22.57 9.03 11.61
N HIS A 390 22.68 7.87 11.01
CA HIS A 390 23.73 6.90 11.35
C HIS A 390 24.79 6.83 10.26
#